data_e13c7a19cfd8d7cdebe75bb59d1045a0
#
_entry.id   e13c7a19cfd8d7cdebe75bb59d1045a0
#
_cell.length_a   1.000
_cell.length_b   1.000
_cell.length_c   1.000
_cell.angle_alpha   90.00
_cell.angle_beta   90.00
_cell.angle_gamma   90.00
#
_symmetry.space_group_name_H-M   'P 1'
#
loop_
_entity.id
_entity.type
_entity.pdbx_description
1 polymer ?
#
loop_
_entity_poly.entity_id
_entity_poly.type
_entity_poly.pdbx_seq_one_letter_code
_entity_poly.pdbx_strand_id
1 'polypeptide(L)'
;LAPVYSLMRRALDMLVIYDYLFAKNNGRILDEKAFIEQDRIKAQIDKKQKLATLFGTHFMIKVDHLAEVISFNQFVIKEIISWLGGLPYGNIQTIYSGFGDLDEHINKNVKRYEPNSFAEEYYIQNYSPTGELYDPVLALHTTYDQLLPVSNYEYYEQVTKIKYSSHYYAQQ
;
A
#
# COMPACT_ATOMS: atom_id res chain seq x y z
N LEU A 1 -10.33 10.98 -7.67
CA LEU A 1 -10.19 9.56 -7.32
C LEU A 1 -9.45 9.45 -6.01
N ALA A 2 -10.05 8.75 -5.10
CA ALA A 2 -9.78 8.77 -3.69
C ALA A 2 -8.40 8.21 -3.31
N PRO A 3 -7.81 8.63 -2.30
CA PRO A 3 -6.48 8.45 -1.77
C PRO A 3 -6.36 7.51 -0.58
N VAL A 4 -7.44 7.20 0.13
CA VAL A 4 -7.50 5.96 0.92
C VAL A 4 -7.31 4.78 -0.04
N TYR A 5 -7.84 4.90 -1.24
CA TYR A 5 -7.54 4.05 -2.37
C TYR A 5 -6.03 3.98 -2.69
N SER A 6 -5.29 5.07 -2.57
CA SER A 6 -3.85 5.08 -2.85
C SER A 6 -3.02 4.35 -1.81
N LEU A 7 -3.41 4.39 -0.52
CA LEU A 7 -2.68 3.75 0.56
C LEU A 7 -2.79 2.24 0.54
N MET A 8 -4.02 1.76 0.45
CA MET A 8 -4.28 0.33 0.38
C MET A 8 -3.81 -0.25 -0.94
N ARG A 9 -3.89 0.52 -2.02
CA ARG A 9 -3.30 0.15 -3.29
C ARG A 9 -1.79 0.06 -3.21
N ARG A 10 -1.10 0.99 -2.52
CA ARG A 10 0.34 0.91 -2.28
C ARG A 10 0.73 -0.38 -1.55
N ALA A 11 -0.08 -0.82 -0.58
CA ALA A 11 0.13 -2.10 0.10
C ALA A 11 0.03 -3.28 -0.88
N LEU A 12 -0.98 -3.29 -1.76
CA LEU A 12 -1.11 -4.30 -2.80
C LEU A 12 0.06 -4.28 -3.78
N ASP A 13 0.44 -3.08 -4.26
CA ASP A 13 1.57 -2.90 -5.19
C ASP A 13 2.87 -3.43 -4.58
N MET A 14 3.13 -3.14 -3.30
CA MET A 14 4.27 -3.69 -2.58
C MET A 14 4.26 -5.21 -2.56
N LEU A 15 3.13 -5.82 -2.25
CA LEU A 15 3.00 -7.28 -2.18
C LEU A 15 3.23 -7.96 -3.52
N VAL A 16 2.63 -7.46 -4.60
CA VAL A 16 2.78 -8.09 -5.92
C VAL A 16 4.19 -7.94 -6.49
N ILE A 17 4.84 -6.80 -6.23
CA ILE A 17 6.23 -6.59 -6.64
C ILE A 17 7.18 -7.43 -5.79
N TYR A 18 6.96 -7.50 -4.47
CA TYR A 18 7.72 -8.40 -3.59
C TYR A 18 7.59 -9.86 -4.04
N ASP A 19 6.37 -10.32 -4.32
CA ASP A 19 6.13 -11.68 -4.77
C ASP A 19 6.91 -11.98 -6.06
N TYR A 20 6.89 -11.08 -7.01
CA TYR A 20 7.61 -11.24 -8.26
C TYR A 20 9.15 -11.21 -8.08
N LEU A 21 9.66 -10.22 -7.37
CA LEU A 21 11.10 -9.98 -7.29
C LEU A 21 11.82 -10.92 -6.30
N PHE A 22 11.19 -11.28 -5.20
CA PHE A 22 11.82 -11.99 -4.09
C PHE A 22 11.25 -13.38 -3.85
N ALA A 23 9.94 -13.51 -3.66
CA ALA A 23 9.30 -14.76 -3.27
C ALA A 23 9.13 -15.72 -4.44
N LYS A 24 8.92 -15.21 -5.67
CA LYS A 24 8.65 -15.98 -6.88
C LYS A 24 7.48 -16.96 -6.71
N ASN A 25 6.43 -16.51 -6.06
CA ASN A 25 5.28 -17.32 -5.69
C ASN A 25 4.13 -17.26 -6.73
N ASN A 26 4.42 -16.80 -7.95
CA ASN A 26 3.48 -16.70 -9.06
C ASN A 26 2.18 -15.94 -8.73
N GLY A 27 2.26 -14.91 -7.90
CA GLY A 27 1.14 -14.06 -7.52
C GLY A 27 0.22 -14.67 -6.46
N ARG A 28 0.63 -15.73 -5.78
CA ARG A 28 -0.19 -16.37 -4.73
C ARG A 28 -0.11 -15.69 -3.36
N ILE A 29 0.58 -14.57 -3.26
CA ILE A 29 0.78 -13.90 -1.95
C ILE A 29 -0.53 -13.55 -1.22
N LEU A 30 -1.62 -13.33 -1.96
CA LEU A 30 -2.95 -13.11 -1.39
C LEU A 30 -3.80 -14.38 -1.30
N ASP A 31 -3.49 -15.40 -2.09
CA ASP A 31 -4.27 -16.64 -2.18
C ASP A 31 -3.87 -17.66 -1.09
N GLU A 32 -2.70 -17.49 -0.48
CA GLU A 32 -2.24 -18.38 0.57
C GLU A 32 -3.13 -18.26 1.82
N LYS A 33 -3.55 -19.40 2.37
CA LYS A 33 -4.36 -19.44 3.60
C LYS A 33 -3.57 -18.96 4.82
N ALA A 34 -2.26 -19.22 4.85
CA ALA A 34 -1.38 -18.82 5.94
C ALA A 34 -0.72 -17.45 5.66
N PHE A 35 -0.46 -16.71 6.73
CA PHE A 35 0.42 -15.53 6.67
C PHE A 35 1.86 -15.97 6.43
N ILE A 36 2.59 -15.19 5.63
CA ILE A 36 4.03 -15.44 5.44
C ILE A 36 4.75 -14.96 6.69
N GLU A 37 5.50 -15.85 7.32
CA GLU A 37 6.30 -15.51 8.48
C GLU A 37 7.37 -14.45 8.13
N GLN A 38 7.53 -13.47 9.00
CA GLN A 38 8.46 -12.36 8.80
C GLN A 38 9.90 -12.83 8.56
N ASP A 39 10.35 -13.85 9.25
CA ASP A 39 11.70 -14.43 9.09
C ASP A 39 11.91 -15.01 7.69
N ARG A 40 10.87 -15.61 7.10
CA ARG A 40 10.92 -16.11 5.73
C ARG A 40 11.04 -14.96 4.72
N ILE A 41 10.29 -13.87 4.92
CA ILE A 41 10.39 -12.65 4.11
C ILE A 41 11.81 -12.09 4.22
N LYS A 42 12.30 -11.92 5.43
CA LYS A 42 13.67 -11.44 5.70
C LYS A 42 14.72 -12.26 4.99
N ALA A 43 14.65 -13.58 5.10
CA ALA A 43 15.61 -14.47 4.45
C ALA A 43 15.61 -14.37 2.91
N GLN A 44 14.48 -14.02 2.30
CA GLN A 44 14.39 -13.79 0.85
C GLN A 44 14.98 -12.44 0.44
N ILE A 45 14.75 -11.40 1.24
CA ILE A 45 15.29 -10.05 1.05
C ILE A 45 16.82 -10.06 1.21
N ASP A 46 17.32 -10.69 2.25
CA ASP A 46 18.75 -10.75 2.56
C ASP A 46 19.60 -11.40 1.45
N LYS A 47 19.02 -12.31 0.67
CA LYS A 47 19.68 -12.92 -0.49
C LYS A 47 19.88 -11.96 -1.67
N LYS A 48 19.21 -10.81 -1.69
CA LYS A 48 19.16 -9.90 -2.84
C LYS A 48 19.33 -8.43 -2.41
N GLN A 49 20.35 -8.11 -1.66
CA GLN A 49 20.56 -6.81 -1.00
C GLN A 49 20.44 -5.59 -1.94
N LYS A 50 21.04 -5.65 -3.15
CA LYS A 50 20.92 -4.55 -4.12
C LYS A 50 19.47 -4.31 -4.53
N LEU A 51 18.72 -5.38 -4.73
CA LEU A 51 17.30 -5.31 -5.10
C LEU A 51 16.46 -4.84 -3.90
N ALA A 52 16.81 -5.26 -2.68
CA ALA A 52 16.17 -4.80 -1.46
C ALA A 52 16.35 -3.30 -1.24
N THR A 53 17.54 -2.76 -1.52
CA THR A 53 17.78 -1.32 -1.47
C THR A 53 16.92 -0.57 -2.48
N LEU A 54 16.86 -1.04 -3.72
CA LEU A 54 16.03 -0.43 -4.76
C LEU A 54 14.53 -0.47 -4.39
N PHE A 55 14.07 -1.62 -3.90
CA PHE A 55 12.69 -1.80 -3.45
C PHE A 55 12.36 -0.90 -2.25
N GLY A 56 13.26 -0.85 -1.26
CA GLY A 56 13.11 0.02 -0.08
C GLY A 56 13.08 1.51 -0.48
N THR A 57 13.95 1.93 -1.39
CA THR A 57 13.97 3.31 -1.90
C THR A 57 12.65 3.66 -2.61
N HIS A 58 12.16 2.78 -3.49
CA HIS A 58 10.89 2.99 -4.20
C HIS A 58 9.71 3.16 -3.24
N PHE A 59 9.64 2.32 -2.21
CA PHE A 59 8.58 2.40 -1.20
C PHE A 59 8.91 3.31 -0.01
N MET A 60 10.03 4.01 -0.01
CA MET A 60 10.48 4.89 1.08
C MET A 60 10.52 4.17 2.45
N ILE A 61 10.98 2.91 2.43
CA ILE A 61 11.09 2.06 3.63
C ILE A 61 12.54 1.60 3.78
N LYS A 62 13.08 1.70 4.98
CA LYS A 62 14.41 1.17 5.29
C LYS A 62 14.43 -0.35 5.08
N VAL A 63 15.52 -0.87 4.55
CA VAL A 63 15.66 -2.31 4.24
C VAL A 63 15.37 -3.19 5.45
N ASP A 64 15.82 -2.78 6.63
CA ASP A 64 15.62 -3.52 7.88
C ASP A 64 14.14 -3.65 8.30
N HIS A 65 13.27 -2.74 7.82
CA HIS A 65 11.84 -2.76 8.11
C HIS A 65 10.99 -3.45 7.01
N LEU A 66 11.59 -3.80 5.87
CA LEU A 66 10.82 -4.35 4.74
C LEU A 66 10.07 -5.63 5.10
N ALA A 67 10.68 -6.53 5.87
CA ALA A 67 10.05 -7.79 6.23
C ALA A 67 8.80 -7.58 7.11
N GLU A 68 8.89 -6.69 8.07
CA GLU A 68 7.77 -6.29 8.94
C GLU A 68 6.63 -5.67 8.12
N VAL A 69 6.96 -4.68 7.28
CA VAL A 69 5.97 -3.95 6.47
C VAL A 69 5.28 -4.86 5.46
N ILE A 70 6.01 -5.76 4.80
CA ILE A 70 5.43 -6.72 3.85
C ILE A 70 4.48 -7.68 4.57
N SER A 71 4.90 -8.22 5.73
CA SER A 71 4.06 -9.10 6.55
C SER A 71 2.79 -8.37 7.01
N PHE A 72 2.93 -7.15 7.50
CA PHE A 72 1.80 -6.32 7.93
C PHE A 72 0.84 -6.01 6.76
N ASN A 73 1.36 -5.62 5.60
CA ASN A 73 0.54 -5.35 4.43
C ASN A 73 -0.25 -6.59 3.98
N GLN A 74 0.36 -7.77 4.02
CA GLN A 74 -0.36 -9.02 3.73
C GLN A 74 -1.50 -9.25 4.72
N PHE A 75 -1.22 -9.06 6.01
CA PHE A 75 -2.24 -9.19 7.05
C PHE A 75 -3.42 -8.24 6.79
N VAL A 76 -3.15 -6.95 6.64
CA VAL A 76 -4.19 -5.92 6.45
C VAL A 76 -5.05 -6.20 5.22
N ILE A 77 -4.43 -6.55 4.08
CA ILE A 77 -5.19 -6.84 2.85
C ILE A 77 -6.07 -8.08 3.02
N LYS A 78 -5.56 -9.13 3.66
CA LYS A 78 -6.36 -10.36 3.90
C LYS A 78 -7.51 -10.12 4.85
N GLU A 79 -7.32 -9.30 5.89
CA GLU A 79 -8.39 -8.88 6.79
C GLU A 79 -9.48 -8.11 6.03
N ILE A 80 -9.09 -7.14 5.20
CA ILE A 80 -10.04 -6.37 4.39
C ILE A 80 -10.82 -7.29 3.44
N ILE A 81 -10.15 -8.23 2.76
CA ILE A 81 -10.81 -9.21 1.89
C ILE A 81 -11.81 -10.05 2.69
N SER A 82 -11.43 -10.47 3.90
CA SER A 82 -12.30 -11.27 4.77
C SER A 82 -13.56 -10.51 5.20
N TRP A 83 -13.41 -9.22 5.53
CA TRP A 83 -14.54 -8.39 5.99
C TRP A 83 -15.48 -7.97 4.87
N LEU A 84 -14.92 -7.66 3.68
CA LEU A 84 -15.68 -7.13 2.55
C LEU A 84 -16.12 -8.21 1.56
N GLY A 85 -15.70 -9.46 1.74
CA GLY A 85 -15.98 -10.54 0.81
C GLY A 85 -15.20 -10.46 -0.51
N GLY A 86 -14.23 -9.56 -0.62
CA GLY A 86 -13.41 -9.38 -1.81
C GLY A 86 -12.41 -8.23 -1.68
N LEU A 87 -11.49 -8.14 -2.64
CA LEU A 87 -10.49 -7.07 -2.69
C LEU A 87 -11.15 -5.77 -3.18
N PRO A 88 -11.15 -4.68 -2.38
CA PRO A 88 -11.86 -3.45 -2.75
C PRO A 88 -11.09 -2.56 -3.74
N TYR A 89 -9.90 -2.92 -4.14
CA TYR A 89 -9.05 -2.18 -5.09
C TYR A 89 -8.22 -3.15 -5.91
N GLY A 90 -7.77 -2.71 -7.08
CA GLY A 90 -6.99 -3.54 -8.00
C GLY A 90 -5.78 -2.83 -8.56
N ASN A 91 -4.99 -3.57 -9.35
CA ASN A 91 -3.80 -3.05 -10.01
C ASN A 91 -3.78 -3.29 -11.54
N ILE A 92 -4.93 -3.56 -12.14
CA ILE A 92 -5.03 -3.87 -13.58
C ILE A 92 -4.39 -2.79 -14.45
N GLN A 93 -4.69 -1.52 -14.15
CA GLN A 93 -4.22 -0.38 -14.93
C GLN A 93 -2.94 0.27 -14.35
N THR A 94 -2.33 -0.34 -13.32
CA THR A 94 -1.14 0.24 -12.69
C THR A 94 0.06 0.06 -13.61
N ILE A 95 0.75 1.16 -13.89
CA ILE A 95 2.07 1.15 -14.53
C ILE A 95 3.10 1.32 -13.43
N TYR A 96 3.93 0.30 -13.24
CA TYR A 96 5.03 0.32 -12.28
C TYR A 96 6.27 0.95 -12.92
N SER A 97 6.91 1.87 -12.20
CA SER A 97 8.13 2.55 -12.63
C SER A 97 9.02 2.85 -11.42
N GLY A 98 10.28 3.16 -11.68
CA GLY A 98 11.25 3.49 -10.63
C GLY A 98 12.15 2.33 -10.21
N PHE A 99 12.09 1.21 -10.93
CA PHE A 99 12.96 0.05 -10.76
C PHE A 99 14.00 -0.06 -11.89
N GLY A 100 14.12 0.99 -12.74
CA GLY A 100 15.04 1.04 -13.85
C GLY A 100 14.76 -0.05 -14.89
N ASP A 101 15.77 -0.83 -15.27
CA ASP A 101 15.66 -1.90 -16.29
C ASP A 101 14.64 -2.99 -15.90
N LEU A 102 14.19 -3.04 -14.65
CA LEU A 102 13.19 -4.00 -14.20
C LEU A 102 11.74 -3.55 -14.45
N ASP A 103 11.51 -2.28 -14.80
CA ASP A 103 10.15 -1.72 -14.94
C ASP A 103 9.31 -2.52 -15.96
N GLU A 104 9.87 -2.80 -17.14
CA GLU A 104 9.18 -3.58 -18.18
C GLU A 104 8.86 -5.00 -17.67
N HIS A 105 9.84 -5.64 -17.02
CA HIS A 105 9.69 -6.99 -16.50
C HIS A 105 8.63 -7.05 -15.39
N ILE A 106 8.61 -6.08 -14.49
CA ILE A 106 7.62 -5.97 -13.44
C ILE A 106 6.23 -5.81 -14.06
N ASN A 107 6.06 -4.84 -14.96
CA ASN A 107 4.77 -4.58 -15.59
C ASN A 107 4.20 -5.78 -16.35
N LYS A 108 5.07 -6.59 -16.96
CA LYS A 108 4.69 -7.79 -17.73
C LYS A 108 4.32 -8.99 -16.85
N ASN A 109 4.95 -9.11 -15.69
CA ASN A 109 4.93 -10.39 -14.95
C ASN A 109 4.29 -10.33 -13.56
N VAL A 110 4.08 -9.16 -12.96
CA VAL A 110 3.37 -9.09 -11.67
C VAL A 110 1.93 -9.55 -11.81
N LYS A 111 1.42 -10.19 -10.78
CA LYS A 111 0.01 -10.58 -10.74
C LYS A 111 -0.87 -9.34 -10.79
N ARG A 112 -1.88 -9.39 -11.65
CA ARG A 112 -2.91 -8.36 -11.78
C ARG A 112 -4.18 -8.84 -11.07
N TYR A 113 -4.74 -7.98 -10.24
CA TYR A 113 -5.97 -8.22 -9.49
C TYR A 113 -7.02 -7.21 -9.91
N GLU A 114 -8.21 -7.71 -10.19
CA GLU A 114 -9.39 -6.86 -10.37
C GLU A 114 -10.06 -6.62 -9.02
N PRO A 115 -10.60 -5.42 -8.78
CA PRO A 115 -11.38 -5.18 -7.59
C PRO A 115 -12.71 -5.96 -7.65
N ASN A 116 -13.19 -6.37 -6.49
CA ASN A 116 -14.57 -6.82 -6.35
C ASN A 116 -15.46 -5.58 -6.30
N SER A 117 -16.41 -5.43 -7.22
CA SER A 117 -17.23 -4.22 -7.37
C SER A 117 -18.02 -3.85 -6.11
N PHE A 118 -18.59 -4.83 -5.42
CA PHE A 118 -19.32 -4.59 -4.17
C PHE A 118 -18.38 -4.11 -3.05
N ALA A 119 -17.22 -4.78 -2.90
CA ALA A 119 -16.23 -4.38 -1.91
C ALA A 119 -15.65 -2.99 -2.20
N GLU A 120 -15.42 -2.67 -3.48
CA GLU A 120 -14.94 -1.36 -3.91
C GLU A 120 -15.94 -0.25 -3.59
N GLU A 121 -17.20 -0.43 -3.97
CA GLU A 121 -18.27 0.54 -3.69
C GLU A 121 -18.44 0.77 -2.18
N TYR A 122 -18.53 -0.32 -1.41
CA TYR A 122 -18.65 -0.24 0.04
C TYR A 122 -17.47 0.47 0.69
N TYR A 123 -16.24 0.17 0.23
CA TYR A 123 -15.02 0.79 0.74
C TYR A 123 -14.98 2.29 0.44
N ILE A 124 -15.33 2.68 -0.78
CA ILE A 124 -15.38 4.11 -1.17
C ILE A 124 -16.41 4.86 -0.33
N GLN A 125 -17.59 4.31 -0.16
CA GLN A 125 -18.67 4.95 0.58
C GLN A 125 -18.39 5.10 2.08
N ASN A 126 -17.73 4.13 2.71
CA ASN A 126 -17.61 4.06 4.16
C ASN A 126 -16.22 4.42 4.71
N TYR A 127 -15.16 4.30 3.90
CA TYR A 127 -13.78 4.48 4.36
C TYR A 127 -13.00 5.58 3.62
N SER A 128 -13.59 6.23 2.62
CA SER A 128 -12.96 7.39 2.00
C SER A 128 -13.18 8.63 2.85
N PRO A 129 -12.14 9.37 3.23
CA PRO A 129 -12.31 10.59 3.98
C PRO A 129 -13.04 11.64 3.16
N THR A 130 -14.07 12.26 3.73
CA THR A 130 -14.83 13.30 3.06
C THR A 130 -14.06 14.61 2.94
N GLY A 131 -13.19 14.89 3.93
CA GLY A 131 -12.50 16.16 4.08
C GLY A 131 -13.38 17.29 4.59
N GLU A 132 -14.63 17.00 4.96
CA GLU A 132 -15.54 17.97 5.56
C GLU A 132 -15.27 18.03 7.07
N LEU A 133 -14.68 19.13 7.52
CA LEU A 133 -14.40 19.38 8.93
C LEU A 133 -15.31 20.48 9.46
N TYR A 134 -15.85 20.26 10.64
CA TYR A 134 -16.71 21.20 11.34
C TYR A 134 -16.04 21.76 12.59
N ASP A 135 -15.00 21.10 13.07
CA ASP A 135 -14.22 21.43 14.25
C ASP A 135 -12.72 21.42 13.94
N PRO A 136 -11.90 22.17 14.71
CA PRO A 136 -10.45 22.16 14.56
C PRO A 136 -9.85 20.77 14.76
N VAL A 137 -9.00 20.36 13.82
CA VAL A 137 -8.26 19.08 13.85
C VAL A 137 -6.76 19.38 13.79
N LEU A 138 -6.02 18.85 14.74
CA LEU A 138 -4.55 18.84 14.72
C LEU A 138 -4.07 17.41 14.47
N ALA A 139 -3.40 17.21 13.33
CA ALA A 139 -2.75 15.95 13.01
C ALA A 139 -1.26 16.01 13.36
N LEU A 140 -0.80 15.02 14.13
CA LEU A 140 0.61 14.88 14.51
C LEU A 140 1.16 13.61 13.88
N HIS A 141 2.35 13.69 13.30
CA HIS A 141 3.01 12.55 12.68
C HIS A 141 4.53 12.65 12.86
N THR A 142 5.18 11.49 12.92
CA THR A 142 6.64 11.43 12.87
C THR A 142 7.15 11.63 11.44
N THR A 143 8.38 12.13 11.31
CA THR A 143 9.01 12.31 9.99
C THR A 143 9.30 11.00 9.24
N TYR A 144 9.26 9.89 9.96
CA TYR A 144 9.37 8.55 9.41
C TYR A 144 8.45 7.58 10.15
N ASP A 145 7.57 6.95 9.42
CA ASP A 145 6.76 5.81 9.86
C ASP A 145 6.77 4.77 8.73
N GLN A 146 7.21 3.55 9.04
CA GLN A 146 7.33 2.50 8.03
C GLN A 146 5.98 1.96 7.56
N LEU A 147 4.94 2.04 8.39
CA LEU A 147 3.62 1.53 8.09
C LEU A 147 2.69 2.59 7.49
N LEU A 148 2.74 3.81 8.03
CA LEU A 148 1.88 4.92 7.66
C LEU A 148 2.72 6.09 7.11
N PRO A 149 2.95 6.15 5.79
CA PRO A 149 3.79 7.18 5.19
C PRO A 149 3.24 8.61 5.41
N VAL A 150 4.12 9.56 5.56
CA VAL A 150 3.80 11.01 5.71
C VAL A 150 2.89 11.53 4.59
N SER A 151 3.03 11.00 3.37
CA SER A 151 2.16 11.35 2.23
C SER A 151 0.66 11.18 2.49
N ASN A 152 0.27 10.40 3.50
CA ASN A 152 -1.13 10.26 3.90
C ASN A 152 -1.70 11.56 4.46
N TYR A 153 -0.89 12.31 5.18
CA TYR A 153 -1.28 13.59 5.78
C TYR A 153 -1.39 14.68 4.72
N GLU A 154 -0.42 14.75 3.83
CA GLU A 154 -0.44 15.66 2.68
C GLU A 154 -1.70 15.47 1.85
N TYR A 155 -2.11 14.21 1.71
CA TYR A 155 -3.33 13.91 1.00
C TYR A 155 -4.58 14.34 1.77
N TYR A 156 -4.67 14.09 3.07
CA TYR A 156 -5.83 14.52 3.86
C TYR A 156 -5.96 16.04 3.85
N GLU A 157 -4.85 16.77 3.92
CA GLU A 157 -4.83 18.21 3.74
C GLU A 157 -5.43 18.65 2.40
N GLN A 158 -5.08 17.96 1.30
CA GLN A 158 -5.65 18.26 -0.02
C GLN A 158 -7.17 18.02 -0.07
N VAL A 159 -7.64 16.93 0.55
CA VAL A 159 -9.09 16.64 0.62
C VAL A 159 -9.83 17.75 1.38
N THR A 160 -9.27 18.25 2.49
CA THR A 160 -9.87 19.37 3.24
C THR A 160 -9.88 20.67 2.44
N LYS A 161 -8.85 20.92 1.61
CA LYS A 161 -8.80 22.09 0.70
C LYS A 161 -9.90 22.00 -0.37
N ILE A 162 -10.12 20.84 -0.96
CA ILE A 162 -11.18 20.62 -1.95
C ILE A 162 -12.57 20.88 -1.35
N LYS A 163 -12.76 20.60 -0.08
CA LYS A 163 -14.00 20.81 0.67
C LYS A 163 -14.11 22.18 1.36
N TYR A 164 -13.13 23.05 1.15
CA TYR A 164 -13.07 24.38 1.77
C TYR A 164 -13.05 24.38 3.30
N SER A 165 -12.63 23.27 3.90
CA SER A 165 -12.53 23.09 5.36
C SER A 165 -11.09 23.11 5.90
N SER A 166 -10.11 23.41 5.05
CA SER A 166 -8.68 23.39 5.43
C SER A 166 -8.30 24.39 6.54
N HIS A 167 -9.13 25.41 6.78
CA HIS A 167 -8.93 26.34 7.89
C HIS A 167 -9.15 25.69 9.27
N TYR A 168 -9.80 24.51 9.31
CA TYR A 168 -9.92 23.69 10.52
C TYR A 168 -8.81 22.64 10.66
N TYR A 169 -7.91 22.51 9.67
CA TYR A 169 -6.91 21.47 9.66
C TYR A 169 -5.50 22.04 9.81
N ALA A 170 -4.76 21.55 10.78
CA ALA A 170 -3.34 21.79 10.93
C ALA A 170 -2.59 20.45 11.07
N GLN A 171 -1.37 20.40 10.53
CA GLN A 171 -0.49 19.23 10.66
C GLN A 171 0.89 19.66 11.14
N GLN A 172 1.54 18.79 11.94
CA GLN A 172 2.86 19.00 12.48
C GLN A 172 3.70 17.71 12.46
#